data_acc6299de97f2cd9fd96f49ffa069430
#
_entry.id   acc6299de97f2cd9fd96f49ffa069430
#
_cell.length_a   1.000
_cell.length_b   1.000
_cell.length_c   1.000
_cell.angle_alpha   90.00
_cell.angle_beta   90.00
_cell.angle_gamma   90.00
#
_symmetry.space_group_name_H-M   'P 1'
#
loop_
_entity.id
_entity.type
_entity.pdbx_description
1 polymer ?
#
loop_
_entity_poly.entity_id
_entity_poly.type
_entity_poly.pdbx_seq_one_letter_code
_entity_poly.pdbx_strand_id
1 'polypeptide(L)'
;QIFHCFGCGVGGNVYSFLMKIEGIGFKEAVEQLAEKANIQLPTIENAEDTAREELKAKIYKINQFTAEYYHQNLYKPTAKMAQEYVKKRKLTQSTLETYKIGFSGRFDELYKQLKAQGFNEKEMLESGLVIRNDRGQYIDMYRNRLMIPICDIRGKVIAFGGRVLDDSKPKYINSPENVVYSKGRHLFGLNIAKTECSKRLLIVEGYMDVISLHQRGVKNVVAALGTALTEQQGWLLRKSTEQVILGFDADGAGQTAVARSMEILQKMGCDMRV
;
A
#
# COMPACT_ATOMS: atom_id res chain seq x y z
N GLN A 1 24.59 -2.92 -26.78
CA GLN A 1 23.67 -1.88 -27.22
C GLN A 1 23.62 -0.77 -26.17
N ILE A 2 23.68 0.48 -26.60
CA ILE A 2 23.55 1.65 -25.76
C ILE A 2 22.45 2.55 -26.34
N PHE A 3 21.80 3.34 -25.49
CA PHE A 3 20.86 4.38 -25.90
C PHE A 3 21.30 5.74 -25.35
N HIS A 4 20.91 6.80 -26.03
CA HIS A 4 21.05 8.18 -25.56
C HIS A 4 19.83 8.99 -26.00
N CYS A 5 19.21 9.70 -25.04
CA CYS A 5 18.09 10.59 -25.34
C CYS A 5 18.61 12.03 -25.46
N PHE A 6 18.54 12.60 -26.65
CA PHE A 6 18.98 13.97 -26.91
C PHE A 6 18.09 15.04 -26.24
N GLY A 7 16.87 14.70 -25.85
CA GLY A 7 15.95 15.62 -25.18
C GLY A 7 16.22 15.81 -23.69
N CYS A 8 16.56 14.72 -22.97
CA CYS A 8 16.77 14.76 -21.52
C CYS A 8 18.19 14.38 -21.07
N GLY A 9 19.13 14.11 -22.02
CA GLY A 9 20.51 13.74 -21.73
C GLY A 9 20.72 12.35 -21.11
N VAL A 10 19.66 11.59 -20.92
CA VAL A 10 19.72 10.27 -20.32
C VAL A 10 20.25 9.24 -21.31
N GLY A 11 21.23 8.45 -20.88
CA GLY A 11 21.80 7.37 -21.66
C GLY A 11 22.15 6.16 -20.79
N GLY A 12 22.52 5.06 -21.43
CA GLY A 12 22.95 3.84 -20.75
C GLY A 12 22.80 2.59 -21.63
N ASN A 13 22.92 1.44 -21.00
CA ASN A 13 22.70 0.14 -21.62
C ASN A 13 21.25 -0.32 -21.56
N VAL A 14 20.95 -1.52 -22.07
CA VAL A 14 19.60 -2.09 -22.09
C VAL A 14 18.99 -2.21 -20.67
N TYR A 15 19.80 -2.53 -19.66
CA TYR A 15 19.34 -2.59 -18.27
C TYR A 15 18.93 -1.20 -17.78
N SER A 16 19.79 -0.19 -17.98
CA SER A 16 19.50 1.19 -17.62
C SER A 16 18.24 1.72 -18.32
N PHE A 17 18.03 1.32 -19.58
CA PHE A 17 16.83 1.65 -20.33
C PHE A 17 15.58 1.06 -19.69
N LEU A 18 15.59 -0.25 -19.43
CA LEU A 18 14.44 -0.95 -18.84
C LEU A 18 14.14 -0.45 -17.41
N MET A 19 15.17 -0.27 -16.59
CA MET A 19 15.03 0.31 -15.24
C MET A 19 14.34 1.67 -15.28
N LYS A 20 14.68 2.53 -16.24
CA LYS A 20 14.10 3.87 -16.36
C LYS A 20 12.69 3.86 -16.93
N ILE A 21 12.44 3.08 -17.97
CA ILE A 21 11.10 2.98 -18.61
C ILE A 21 10.12 2.24 -17.71
N GLU A 22 10.59 1.17 -17.06
CA GLU A 22 9.75 0.32 -16.23
C GLU A 22 9.69 0.77 -14.76
N GLY A 23 10.57 1.67 -14.32
CA GLY A 23 10.66 2.11 -12.93
C GLY A 23 11.04 0.96 -11.96
N ILE A 24 11.80 -0.03 -12.45
CA ILE A 24 12.19 -1.25 -11.74
C ILE A 24 13.66 -1.21 -11.30
N GLY A 25 14.01 -2.08 -10.34
CA GLY A 25 15.38 -2.25 -9.90
C GLY A 25 16.24 -3.03 -10.91
N PHE A 26 17.57 -3.00 -10.73
CA PHE A 26 18.50 -3.69 -11.63
C PHE A 26 18.23 -5.20 -11.70
N LYS A 27 18.01 -5.86 -10.56
CA LYS A 27 17.71 -7.30 -10.47
C LYS A 27 16.48 -7.66 -11.29
N GLU A 28 15.41 -6.90 -11.10
CA GLU A 28 14.13 -7.09 -11.81
C GLU A 28 14.26 -6.84 -13.32
N ALA A 29 15.08 -5.85 -13.72
CA ALA A 29 15.40 -5.61 -15.14
C ALA A 29 16.19 -6.78 -15.75
N VAL A 30 17.13 -7.37 -15.01
CA VAL A 30 17.89 -8.55 -15.44
C VAL A 30 16.96 -9.75 -15.60
N GLU A 31 16.09 -10.02 -14.63
CA GLU A 31 15.11 -11.10 -14.67
C GLU A 31 14.17 -11.00 -15.88
N GLN A 32 13.60 -9.81 -16.12
CA GLN A 32 12.72 -9.58 -17.27
C GLN A 32 13.44 -9.74 -18.62
N LEU A 33 14.69 -9.28 -18.72
CA LEU A 33 15.47 -9.43 -19.96
C LEU A 33 15.89 -10.86 -20.19
N ALA A 34 16.23 -11.60 -19.14
CA ALA A 34 16.57 -13.01 -19.21
C ALA A 34 15.35 -13.84 -19.65
N GLU A 35 14.17 -13.56 -19.08
CA GLU A 35 12.93 -14.22 -19.50
C GLU A 35 12.62 -13.95 -20.97
N LYS A 36 12.73 -12.69 -21.44
CA LYS A 36 12.54 -12.34 -22.86
C LYS A 36 13.56 -12.99 -23.79
N ALA A 37 14.78 -13.19 -23.31
CA ALA A 37 15.85 -13.83 -24.06
C ALA A 37 15.86 -15.36 -23.93
N ASN A 38 14.96 -15.93 -23.14
CA ASN A 38 14.91 -17.34 -22.77
C ASN A 38 16.25 -17.85 -22.18
N ILE A 39 16.91 -17.00 -21.39
CA ILE A 39 18.16 -17.30 -20.70
C ILE A 39 17.85 -17.66 -19.25
N GLN A 40 18.28 -18.85 -18.82
CA GLN A 40 18.25 -19.20 -17.40
C GLN A 40 19.36 -18.43 -16.67
N LEU A 41 18.96 -17.56 -15.76
CA LEU A 41 19.91 -16.88 -14.88
C LEU A 41 20.50 -17.92 -13.91
N PRO A 42 21.83 -17.87 -13.64
CA PRO A 42 22.40 -18.67 -12.59
C PRO A 42 21.73 -18.22 -11.26
N THR A 43 21.18 -19.16 -10.54
CA THR A 43 20.75 -18.98 -9.16
C THR A 43 22.01 -18.78 -8.32
N ILE A 44 22.48 -17.55 -8.21
CA ILE A 44 23.40 -17.18 -7.15
C ILE A 44 22.54 -17.18 -5.90
N GLU A 45 22.49 -18.31 -5.20
CA GLU A 45 21.91 -18.42 -3.86
C GLU A 45 22.77 -17.57 -2.92
N ASN A 46 22.50 -16.27 -2.93
CA ASN A 46 23.01 -15.42 -1.88
C ASN A 46 22.16 -15.71 -0.64
N ALA A 47 22.74 -16.20 0.41
CA ALA A 47 22.03 -16.55 1.65
C ALA A 47 21.20 -15.35 2.18
N GLU A 48 21.64 -14.12 1.93
CA GLU A 48 20.91 -12.90 2.27
C GLU A 48 19.63 -12.71 1.42
N ASP A 49 19.70 -12.99 0.11
CA ASP A 49 18.53 -12.91 -0.77
C ASP A 49 17.50 -13.97 -0.42
N THR A 50 17.94 -15.19 -0.13
CA THR A 50 17.07 -16.29 0.32
C THR A 50 16.38 -15.96 1.63
N ALA A 51 17.12 -15.50 2.63
CA ALA A 51 16.58 -15.09 3.93
C ALA A 51 15.58 -13.92 3.78
N ARG A 52 15.84 -12.98 2.85
CA ARG A 52 14.94 -11.88 2.56
C ARG A 52 13.62 -12.34 1.92
N GLU A 53 13.67 -13.26 0.96
CA GLU A 53 12.46 -13.82 0.33
C GLU A 53 11.65 -14.67 1.33
N GLU A 54 12.30 -15.44 2.19
CA GLU A 54 11.65 -16.15 3.28
C GLU A 54 10.94 -15.19 4.24
N LEU A 55 11.60 -14.10 4.63
CA LEU A 55 11.01 -13.08 5.48
C LEU A 55 9.79 -12.43 4.80
N LYS A 56 9.88 -12.08 3.51
CA LYS A 56 8.73 -11.58 2.74
C LYS A 56 7.55 -12.54 2.79
N ALA A 57 7.81 -13.84 2.55
CA ALA A 57 6.78 -14.87 2.58
C ALA A 57 6.11 -14.96 3.96
N LYS A 58 6.90 -14.82 5.04
CA LYS A 58 6.39 -14.79 6.42
C LYS A 58 5.55 -13.57 6.70
N ILE A 59 6.00 -12.37 6.29
CA ILE A 59 5.24 -11.12 6.47
C ILE A 59 3.93 -11.16 5.70
N TYR A 60 3.88 -11.68 4.47
CA TYR A 60 2.61 -11.87 3.75
C TYR A 60 1.64 -12.77 4.53
N LYS A 61 2.12 -13.86 5.12
CA LYS A 61 1.27 -14.76 5.95
C LYS A 61 0.76 -14.06 7.20
N ILE A 62 1.63 -13.32 7.89
CA ILE A 62 1.25 -12.53 9.07
C ILE A 62 0.18 -11.50 8.70
N ASN A 63 0.38 -10.75 7.61
CA ASN A 63 -0.55 -9.72 7.16
C ASN A 63 -1.91 -10.31 6.76
N GLN A 64 -1.90 -11.43 6.02
CA GLN A 64 -3.14 -12.12 5.64
C GLN A 64 -3.91 -12.60 6.86
N PHE A 65 -3.24 -13.28 7.79
CA PHE A 65 -3.86 -13.71 9.06
C PHE A 65 -4.43 -12.51 9.83
N THR A 66 -3.66 -11.44 9.94
CA THR A 66 -4.07 -10.24 10.69
C THR A 66 -5.27 -9.54 10.06
N ALA A 67 -5.35 -9.48 8.73
CA ALA A 67 -6.49 -8.92 8.04
C ALA A 67 -7.78 -9.68 8.36
N GLU A 68 -7.75 -11.01 8.29
CA GLU A 68 -8.88 -11.85 8.66
C GLU A 68 -9.23 -11.72 10.16
N TYR A 69 -8.24 -11.74 11.03
CA TYR A 69 -8.42 -11.58 12.47
C TYR A 69 -9.09 -10.24 12.83
N TYR A 70 -8.60 -9.13 12.27
CA TYR A 70 -9.20 -7.82 12.50
C TYR A 70 -10.60 -7.72 11.90
N HIS A 71 -10.82 -8.31 10.72
CA HIS A 71 -12.14 -8.33 10.11
C HIS A 71 -13.16 -9.07 10.97
N GLN A 72 -12.81 -10.24 11.51
CA GLN A 72 -13.65 -10.99 12.44
C GLN A 72 -13.91 -10.21 13.74
N ASN A 73 -12.92 -9.49 14.25
CA ASN A 73 -13.06 -8.68 15.46
C ASN A 73 -14.10 -7.57 15.30
N LEU A 74 -14.33 -7.06 14.09
CA LEU A 74 -15.33 -6.03 13.83
C LEU A 74 -16.75 -6.48 14.23
N TYR A 75 -17.04 -7.77 14.15
CA TYR A 75 -18.35 -8.32 14.47
C TYR A 75 -18.52 -8.74 15.93
N LYS A 76 -17.48 -8.64 16.75
CA LYS A 76 -17.55 -8.97 18.17
C LYS A 76 -18.27 -7.88 18.98
N PRO A 77 -18.90 -8.22 20.11
CA PRO A 77 -19.54 -7.24 20.99
C PRO A 77 -18.60 -6.15 21.51
N THR A 78 -17.29 -6.41 21.54
CA THR A 78 -16.26 -5.46 21.98
C THR A 78 -16.00 -4.36 20.98
N ALA A 79 -16.45 -4.48 19.71
CA ALA A 79 -16.19 -3.54 18.62
C ALA A 79 -17.30 -2.48 18.43
N LYS A 80 -18.11 -2.17 19.43
CA LYS A 80 -19.28 -1.26 19.31
C LYS A 80 -18.91 0.08 18.64
N MET A 81 -17.84 0.73 19.07
CA MET A 81 -17.39 2.02 18.48
C MET A 81 -17.04 1.88 16.99
N ALA A 82 -16.40 0.77 16.60
CA ALA A 82 -16.07 0.51 15.20
C ALA A 82 -17.34 0.25 14.38
N GLN A 83 -18.29 -0.51 14.91
CA GLN A 83 -19.58 -0.78 14.28
C GLN A 83 -20.41 0.50 14.11
N GLU A 84 -20.46 1.36 15.11
CA GLU A 84 -21.13 2.67 15.06
C GLU A 84 -20.48 3.56 14.00
N TYR A 85 -19.14 3.59 13.94
CA TYR A 85 -18.42 4.33 12.92
C TYR A 85 -18.74 3.83 11.50
N VAL A 86 -18.70 2.53 11.27
CA VAL A 86 -19.07 1.88 10.01
C VAL A 86 -20.50 2.26 9.60
N LYS A 87 -21.45 2.18 10.54
CA LYS A 87 -22.86 2.57 10.33
C LYS A 87 -22.99 4.07 9.99
N LYS A 88 -22.30 4.94 10.75
CA LYS A 88 -22.28 6.39 10.50
C LYS A 88 -21.75 6.72 9.11
N ARG A 89 -20.75 5.99 8.63
CA ARG A 89 -20.16 6.13 7.29
C ARG A 89 -20.96 5.42 6.20
N LYS A 90 -22.03 4.74 6.55
CA LYS A 90 -22.92 4.00 5.63
C LYS A 90 -22.14 2.98 4.78
N LEU A 91 -21.13 2.32 5.36
CA LEU A 91 -20.40 1.27 4.68
C LEU A 91 -21.28 0.02 4.60
N THR A 92 -21.38 -0.55 3.39
CA THR A 92 -22.15 -1.77 3.16
C THR A 92 -21.37 -3.00 3.57
N GLN A 93 -22.05 -4.10 3.82
CA GLN A 93 -21.44 -5.41 4.13
C GLN A 93 -20.46 -5.83 3.04
N SER A 94 -20.85 -5.70 1.78
CA SER A 94 -19.98 -6.00 0.63
C SER A 94 -18.70 -5.15 0.63
N THR A 95 -18.78 -3.88 1.01
CA THR A 95 -17.60 -3.01 1.13
C THR A 95 -16.69 -3.46 2.27
N LEU A 96 -17.26 -3.83 3.43
CA LEU A 96 -16.48 -4.34 4.55
C LEU A 96 -15.73 -5.63 4.18
N GLU A 97 -16.36 -6.51 3.43
CA GLU A 97 -15.77 -7.76 2.94
C GLU A 97 -14.70 -7.53 1.88
N THR A 98 -14.99 -6.66 0.89
CA THR A 98 -14.05 -6.34 -0.20
C THR A 98 -12.75 -5.75 0.33
N TYR A 99 -12.85 -4.84 1.30
CA TYR A 99 -11.68 -4.16 1.89
C TYR A 99 -11.15 -4.85 3.14
N LYS A 100 -11.80 -5.92 3.62
CA LYS A 100 -11.47 -6.58 4.89
C LYS A 100 -11.35 -5.59 6.05
N ILE A 101 -12.25 -4.58 6.06
CA ILE A 101 -12.27 -3.59 7.13
C ILE A 101 -12.50 -4.30 8.46
N GLY A 102 -11.70 -3.95 9.47
CA GLY A 102 -11.67 -4.67 10.73
C GLY A 102 -11.53 -3.76 11.96
N PHE A 103 -11.34 -4.39 13.10
CA PHE A 103 -11.09 -3.72 14.38
C PHE A 103 -9.88 -4.36 15.08
N SER A 104 -8.94 -3.53 15.52
CA SER A 104 -7.69 -4.01 16.14
C SER A 104 -7.87 -4.65 17.51
N GLY A 105 -9.01 -4.43 18.16
CA GLY A 105 -9.17 -4.78 19.57
C GLY A 105 -8.69 -3.67 20.51
N ARG A 106 -8.85 -3.88 21.81
CA ARG A 106 -8.49 -2.91 22.85
C ARG A 106 -7.13 -3.17 23.50
N PHE A 107 -6.71 -4.44 23.50
CA PHE A 107 -5.52 -4.93 24.20
C PHE A 107 -4.60 -5.69 23.26
N ASP A 108 -3.46 -6.14 23.76
CA ASP A 108 -2.42 -6.87 23.04
C ASP A 108 -2.83 -8.33 22.75
N GLU A 109 -3.88 -8.48 21.95
CA GLU A 109 -4.45 -9.78 21.61
C GLU A 109 -3.82 -10.34 20.32
N LEU A 110 -3.47 -9.47 19.36
CA LEU A 110 -2.87 -9.90 18.10
C LEU A 110 -1.53 -10.61 18.32
N TYR A 111 -0.66 -10.07 19.18
CA TYR A 111 0.62 -10.70 19.51
C TYR A 111 0.42 -12.15 19.98
N LYS A 112 -0.54 -12.37 20.89
CA LYS A 112 -0.86 -13.72 21.38
C LYS A 112 -1.36 -14.63 20.27
N GLN A 113 -2.21 -14.12 19.38
CA GLN A 113 -2.75 -14.89 18.26
C GLN A 113 -1.64 -15.24 17.25
N LEU A 114 -0.77 -14.30 16.90
CA LEU A 114 0.35 -14.57 16.00
C LEU A 114 1.32 -15.59 16.59
N LYS A 115 1.59 -15.52 17.90
CA LYS A 115 2.41 -16.52 18.59
C LYS A 115 1.77 -17.90 18.57
N ALA A 116 0.46 -18.00 18.75
CA ALA A 116 -0.28 -19.25 18.63
C ALA A 116 -0.26 -19.85 17.21
N GLN A 117 -0.08 -19.00 16.17
CA GLN A 117 0.11 -19.42 14.78
C GLN A 117 1.56 -19.84 14.48
N GLY A 118 2.48 -19.79 15.46
CA GLY A 118 3.86 -20.22 15.32
C GLY A 118 4.81 -19.16 14.75
N PHE A 119 4.40 -17.90 14.65
CA PHE A 119 5.30 -16.82 14.27
C PHE A 119 6.21 -16.42 15.44
N ASN A 120 7.48 -16.13 15.14
CA ASN A 120 8.42 -15.67 16.15
C ASN A 120 8.41 -14.15 16.29
N GLU A 121 8.99 -13.65 17.38
CA GLU A 121 8.99 -12.23 17.71
C GLU A 121 9.69 -11.35 16.66
N LYS A 122 10.76 -11.86 16.03
CA LYS A 122 11.47 -11.15 14.97
C LYS A 122 10.57 -10.94 13.73
N GLU A 123 9.88 -11.99 13.29
CA GLU A 123 8.93 -11.92 12.17
C GLU A 123 7.80 -10.94 12.44
N MET A 124 7.26 -10.94 13.68
CA MET A 124 6.21 -10.01 14.10
C MET A 124 6.67 -8.55 14.14
N LEU A 125 7.87 -8.28 14.67
CA LEU A 125 8.46 -6.94 14.67
C LEU A 125 8.70 -6.44 13.24
N GLU A 126 9.29 -7.27 12.39
CA GLU A 126 9.55 -6.95 10.99
C GLU A 126 8.26 -6.70 10.17
N SER A 127 7.14 -7.31 10.56
CA SER A 127 5.83 -7.00 9.96
C SER A 127 5.32 -5.60 10.33
N GLY A 128 5.82 -5.01 11.42
CA GLY A 128 5.35 -3.74 11.97
C GLY A 128 3.99 -3.80 12.65
N LEU A 129 3.46 -4.98 12.93
CA LEU A 129 2.19 -5.18 13.63
C LEU A 129 2.35 -5.34 15.14
N VAL A 130 3.54 -5.70 15.55
CA VAL A 130 3.97 -5.79 16.96
C VAL A 130 5.16 -4.85 17.15
N ILE A 131 5.21 -4.18 18.27
CA ILE A 131 6.30 -3.28 18.65
C ILE A 131 6.82 -3.65 20.05
N ARG A 132 7.99 -3.13 20.41
CA ARG A 132 8.51 -3.21 21.77
C ARG A 132 8.23 -1.91 22.51
N ASN A 133 7.63 -2.00 23.69
CA ASN A 133 7.50 -0.84 24.56
C ASN A 133 8.81 -0.55 25.32
N ASP A 134 8.84 0.55 26.07
CA ASP A 134 10.02 0.98 26.86
C ASP A 134 10.43 -0.03 27.94
N ARG A 135 9.55 -0.93 28.32
CA ARG A 135 9.81 -2.03 29.28
C ARG A 135 10.28 -3.30 28.58
N GLY A 136 10.51 -3.26 27.27
CA GLY A 136 10.94 -4.41 26.47
C GLY A 136 9.85 -5.45 26.16
N GLN A 137 8.58 -5.17 26.51
CA GLN A 137 7.46 -6.08 26.26
C GLN A 137 6.95 -5.95 24.83
N TYR A 138 6.53 -7.05 24.23
CA TYR A 138 5.88 -7.07 22.92
C TYR A 138 4.41 -6.70 23.06
N ILE A 139 4.00 -5.71 22.29
CA ILE A 139 2.65 -5.14 22.32
C ILE A 139 2.15 -4.90 20.91
N ASP A 140 0.83 -4.90 20.72
CA ASP A 140 0.21 -4.61 19.44
C ASP A 140 0.45 -3.15 19.03
N MET A 141 0.85 -2.93 17.76
CA MET A 141 1.01 -1.58 17.17
C MET A 141 -0.31 -0.82 17.12
N TYR A 142 -1.40 -1.52 16.85
CA TYR A 142 -2.73 -0.93 16.70
C TYR A 142 -3.64 -1.34 17.84
N ARG A 143 -4.21 -0.34 18.52
CA ARG A 143 -5.17 -0.53 19.60
C ARG A 143 -6.34 0.41 19.45
N ASN A 144 -7.55 -0.11 19.63
CA ASN A 144 -8.80 0.64 19.56
C ASN A 144 -8.95 1.43 18.24
N ARG A 145 -8.57 0.82 17.10
CA ARG A 145 -8.62 1.44 15.78
C ARG A 145 -9.46 0.65 14.79
N LEU A 146 -10.15 1.37 13.92
CA LEU A 146 -10.67 0.78 12.68
C LEU A 146 -9.48 0.45 11.78
N MET A 147 -9.42 -0.79 11.33
CA MET A 147 -8.30 -1.30 10.53
C MET A 147 -8.67 -1.41 9.06
N ILE A 148 -7.80 -0.89 8.22
CA ILE A 148 -7.95 -0.86 6.77
C ILE A 148 -6.71 -1.54 6.17
N PRO A 149 -6.82 -2.77 5.66
CA PRO A 149 -5.71 -3.42 4.96
C PRO A 149 -5.28 -2.63 3.72
N ILE A 150 -3.98 -2.54 3.50
CA ILE A 150 -3.35 -1.98 2.30
C ILE A 150 -2.86 -3.16 1.47
N CYS A 151 -3.28 -3.22 0.20
CA CYS A 151 -2.92 -4.29 -0.71
C CYS A 151 -1.96 -3.81 -1.79
N ASP A 152 -1.09 -4.71 -2.24
CA ASP A 152 -0.34 -4.53 -3.48
C ASP A 152 -1.28 -4.65 -4.70
N ILE A 153 -0.76 -4.40 -5.91
CA ILE A 153 -1.54 -4.48 -7.16
C ILE A 153 -2.12 -5.89 -7.41
N ARG A 154 -1.56 -6.93 -6.81
CA ARG A 154 -2.04 -8.33 -6.93
C ARG A 154 -3.12 -8.65 -5.90
N GLY A 155 -3.40 -7.74 -4.96
CA GLY A 155 -4.38 -7.93 -3.89
C GLY A 155 -3.83 -8.60 -2.63
N LYS A 156 -2.51 -8.82 -2.52
CA LYS A 156 -1.89 -9.32 -1.29
C LYS A 156 -1.81 -8.21 -0.25
N VAL A 157 -2.17 -8.49 0.98
CA VAL A 157 -2.07 -7.52 2.08
C VAL A 157 -0.62 -7.29 2.44
N ILE A 158 -0.16 -6.04 2.32
CA ILE A 158 1.23 -5.63 2.55
C ILE A 158 1.40 -4.76 3.80
N ALA A 159 0.33 -4.10 4.26
CA ALA A 159 0.35 -3.16 5.38
C ALA A 159 -1.08 -2.87 5.86
N PHE A 160 -1.19 -2.00 6.85
CA PHE A 160 -2.47 -1.54 7.41
C PHE A 160 -2.47 -0.03 7.66
N GLY A 161 -3.64 0.58 7.45
CA GLY A 161 -3.99 1.87 8.00
C GLY A 161 -4.90 1.68 9.21
N GLY A 162 -4.58 2.33 10.33
CA GLY A 162 -5.38 2.29 11.56
C GLY A 162 -5.97 3.65 11.89
N ARG A 163 -7.31 3.80 11.84
CA ARG A 163 -8.01 5.04 12.18
C ARG A 163 -8.52 5.01 13.61
N VAL A 164 -8.28 6.08 14.39
CA VAL A 164 -8.90 6.23 15.72
C VAL A 164 -10.42 6.32 15.61
N LEU A 165 -11.09 5.82 16.64
CA LEU A 165 -12.55 5.82 16.75
C LEU A 165 -13.07 6.91 17.71
N ASP A 166 -12.16 7.61 18.35
CA ASP A 166 -12.37 8.78 19.21
C ASP A 166 -11.63 10.01 18.68
N ASP A 167 -11.51 11.06 19.47
CA ASP A 167 -10.84 12.33 19.12
C ASP A 167 -9.33 12.30 19.36
N SER A 168 -8.75 11.14 19.67
CA SER A 168 -7.31 11.00 19.90
C SER A 168 -6.51 11.23 18.61
N LYS A 169 -5.25 11.65 18.77
CA LYS A 169 -4.33 11.88 17.66
C LYS A 169 -3.16 10.90 17.72
N PRO A 170 -2.57 10.56 16.59
CA PRO A 170 -2.94 10.94 15.23
C PRO A 170 -4.19 10.18 14.72
N LYS A 171 -5.01 10.86 13.89
CA LYS A 171 -6.25 10.31 13.33
C LYS A 171 -6.04 9.02 12.55
N TYR A 172 -4.94 8.94 11.78
CA TYR A 172 -4.50 7.74 11.07
C TYR A 172 -3.06 7.41 11.42
N ILE A 173 -2.77 6.11 11.54
CA ILE A 173 -1.43 5.55 11.62
C ILE A 173 -1.33 4.47 10.55
N ASN A 174 -0.26 4.51 9.74
CA ASN A 174 0.07 3.47 8.78
C ASN A 174 1.15 2.56 9.34
N SER A 175 1.21 1.32 8.85
CA SER A 175 2.33 0.42 9.13
C SER A 175 3.67 1.11 8.81
N PRO A 176 4.72 0.84 9.57
CA PRO A 176 6.07 1.21 9.18
C PRO A 176 6.46 0.52 7.86
N GLU A 177 7.43 1.08 7.16
CA GLU A 177 7.99 0.45 5.96
C GLU A 177 8.72 -0.84 6.33
N ASN A 178 8.62 -1.84 5.45
CA ASN A 178 9.27 -3.14 5.63
C ASN A 178 9.60 -3.76 4.26
N VAL A 179 10.06 -5.01 4.26
CA VAL A 179 10.49 -5.67 3.01
C VAL A 179 9.39 -5.90 1.97
N VAL A 180 8.09 -5.78 2.35
CA VAL A 180 6.94 -5.91 1.44
C VAL A 180 6.19 -4.60 1.22
N TYR A 181 6.44 -3.57 2.04
CA TYR A 181 5.70 -2.32 2.03
C TYR A 181 6.59 -1.09 2.05
N SER A 182 6.36 -0.20 1.10
CA SER A 182 6.88 1.16 1.09
C SER A 182 5.79 2.12 0.68
N LYS A 183 5.53 3.15 1.49
CA LYS A 183 4.50 4.17 1.24
C LYS A 183 4.65 4.84 -0.12
N GLY A 184 5.89 5.11 -0.50
CA GLY A 184 6.21 5.78 -1.75
C GLY A 184 6.05 4.93 -3.01
N ARG A 185 5.78 3.63 -2.89
CA ARG A 185 5.66 2.70 -4.02
C ARG A 185 4.26 2.15 -4.25
N HIS A 186 3.34 2.43 -3.34
CA HIS A 186 2.00 1.84 -3.38
C HIS A 186 0.93 2.94 -3.41
N LEU A 187 -0.16 2.64 -4.08
CA LEU A 187 -1.38 3.47 -4.09
C LEU A 187 -2.53 2.63 -3.52
N PHE A 188 -3.25 3.19 -2.55
CA PHE A 188 -4.40 2.52 -1.97
C PHE A 188 -5.53 2.39 -2.99
N GLY A 189 -6.11 1.21 -3.09
CA GLY A 189 -7.21 0.92 -3.99
C GLY A 189 -6.80 0.52 -5.41
N LEU A 190 -5.50 0.57 -5.77
CA LEU A 190 -5.05 0.25 -7.13
C LEU A 190 -5.32 -1.20 -7.53
N ASN A 191 -5.28 -2.14 -6.59
CA ASN A 191 -5.65 -3.53 -6.81
C ASN A 191 -7.09 -3.71 -7.32
N ILE A 192 -7.99 -2.80 -6.94
CA ILE A 192 -9.39 -2.77 -7.40
C ILE A 192 -9.48 -1.93 -8.68
N ALA A 193 -8.85 -0.76 -8.69
CA ALA A 193 -8.93 0.18 -9.79
C ALA A 193 -8.32 -0.34 -11.11
N LYS A 194 -7.35 -1.24 -11.05
CA LYS A 194 -6.57 -1.72 -12.21
C LYS A 194 -7.40 -2.27 -13.37
N THR A 195 -8.62 -2.73 -13.12
CA THR A 195 -9.51 -3.26 -14.16
C THR A 195 -10.28 -2.18 -14.92
N GLU A 196 -10.38 -0.96 -14.36
CA GLU A 196 -11.20 0.13 -14.90
C GLU A 196 -10.42 1.44 -15.08
N CYS A 197 -9.11 1.46 -14.80
CA CYS A 197 -8.32 2.69 -14.76
C CYS A 197 -7.62 3.05 -16.08
N SER A 198 -7.70 2.23 -17.13
CA SER A 198 -6.90 2.39 -18.35
C SER A 198 -7.04 3.77 -19.00
N LYS A 199 -8.25 4.33 -19.08
CA LYS A 199 -8.50 5.64 -19.69
C LYS A 199 -8.30 6.79 -18.70
N ARG A 200 -8.82 6.66 -17.48
CA ARG A 200 -8.79 7.71 -16.46
C ARG A 200 -8.66 7.12 -15.08
N LEU A 201 -7.84 7.75 -14.25
CA LEU A 201 -7.65 7.37 -12.86
C LEU A 201 -7.73 8.62 -11.98
N LEU A 202 -8.66 8.61 -11.02
CA LEU A 202 -8.83 9.67 -10.03
C LEU A 202 -7.94 9.40 -8.82
N ILE A 203 -7.19 10.41 -8.40
CA ILE A 203 -6.43 10.38 -7.14
C ILE A 203 -7.16 11.24 -6.13
N VAL A 204 -7.44 10.69 -4.97
CA VAL A 204 -8.03 11.37 -3.81
C VAL A 204 -7.09 11.32 -2.61
N GLU A 205 -7.43 12.04 -1.52
CA GLU A 205 -6.50 12.19 -0.39
C GLU A 205 -6.41 10.94 0.49
N GLY A 206 -7.52 10.27 0.76
CA GLY A 206 -7.58 9.30 1.84
C GLY A 206 -8.27 7.98 1.54
N TYR A 207 -8.08 7.05 2.48
CA TYR A 207 -8.69 5.72 2.42
C TYR A 207 -10.21 5.76 2.28
N MET A 208 -10.86 6.62 3.09
CA MET A 208 -12.32 6.65 3.14
C MET A 208 -12.94 7.24 1.86
N ASP A 209 -12.22 8.12 1.17
CA ASP A 209 -12.66 8.70 -0.10
C ASP A 209 -12.67 7.63 -1.18
N VAL A 210 -11.57 6.86 -1.29
CA VAL A 210 -11.50 5.70 -2.20
C VAL A 210 -12.61 4.70 -1.89
N ILE A 211 -12.74 4.28 -0.63
CA ILE A 211 -13.74 3.28 -0.21
C ILE A 211 -15.15 3.76 -0.53
N SER A 212 -15.45 5.04 -0.25
CA SER A 212 -16.77 5.61 -0.49
C SER A 212 -17.11 5.71 -1.98
N LEU A 213 -16.13 6.06 -2.82
CA LEU A 213 -16.31 6.13 -4.27
C LEU A 213 -16.43 4.74 -4.89
N HIS A 214 -15.58 3.79 -4.49
CA HIS A 214 -15.67 2.42 -4.93
C HIS A 214 -17.01 1.76 -4.57
N GLN A 215 -17.53 2.05 -3.36
CA GLN A 215 -18.86 1.57 -2.94
C GLN A 215 -19.98 2.08 -3.84
N ARG A 216 -19.82 3.29 -4.41
CA ARG A 216 -20.79 3.91 -5.33
C ARG A 216 -20.58 3.56 -6.80
N GLY A 217 -19.66 2.60 -7.08
CA GLY A 217 -19.39 2.12 -8.44
C GLY A 217 -18.31 2.89 -9.19
N VAL A 218 -17.73 3.96 -8.61
CA VAL A 218 -16.58 4.67 -9.22
C VAL A 218 -15.31 3.92 -8.84
N LYS A 219 -14.90 2.94 -9.66
CA LYS A 219 -13.81 2.01 -9.33
C LYS A 219 -12.42 2.52 -9.70
N ASN A 220 -12.31 3.41 -10.65
CA ASN A 220 -11.04 3.99 -11.11
C ASN A 220 -10.53 5.11 -10.17
N VAL A 221 -10.45 4.83 -8.88
CA VAL A 221 -10.03 5.77 -7.83
C VAL A 221 -8.94 5.16 -6.96
N VAL A 222 -7.92 5.95 -6.63
CA VAL A 222 -6.82 5.57 -5.74
C VAL A 222 -6.47 6.71 -4.79
N ALA A 223 -5.71 6.42 -3.73
CA ALA A 223 -5.15 7.44 -2.86
C ALA A 223 -3.65 7.20 -2.60
N ALA A 224 -2.91 8.29 -2.39
CA ALA A 224 -1.59 8.25 -1.79
C ALA A 224 -1.70 7.90 -0.30
N LEU A 225 -0.68 7.24 0.25
CA LEU A 225 -0.73 6.68 1.61
C LEU A 225 -0.28 7.69 2.68
N GLY A 226 -0.92 8.86 2.73
CA GLY A 226 -0.67 9.89 3.75
C GLY A 226 0.60 10.71 3.52
N THR A 227 1.09 10.76 2.28
CA THR A 227 2.22 11.59 1.84
C THR A 227 1.87 12.28 0.53
N ALA A 228 2.60 13.34 0.17
CA ALA A 228 2.58 13.84 -1.19
C ALA A 228 2.94 12.72 -2.18
N LEU A 229 2.42 12.81 -3.40
CA LEU A 229 2.75 11.86 -4.47
C LEU A 229 4.27 11.76 -4.65
N THR A 230 4.78 10.55 -4.86
CA THR A 230 6.20 10.31 -5.14
C THR A 230 6.44 10.06 -6.63
N GLU A 231 7.69 10.17 -7.08
CA GLU A 231 8.04 9.83 -8.46
C GLU A 231 7.73 8.36 -8.79
N GLN A 232 7.92 7.45 -7.84
CA GLN A 232 7.61 6.03 -8.03
C GLN A 232 6.10 5.79 -8.18
N GLN A 233 5.27 6.51 -7.42
CA GLN A 233 3.83 6.50 -7.60
C GLN A 233 3.43 7.14 -8.94
N GLY A 234 4.11 8.22 -9.35
CA GLY A 234 3.93 8.84 -10.67
C GLY A 234 4.19 7.84 -11.82
N TRP A 235 5.27 7.07 -11.75
CA TRP A 235 5.53 5.98 -12.69
C TRP A 235 4.44 4.90 -12.69
N LEU A 236 3.95 4.54 -11.51
CA LEU A 236 2.87 3.56 -11.39
C LEU A 236 1.57 4.07 -12.04
N LEU A 237 1.26 5.34 -11.84
CA LEU A 237 0.10 5.99 -12.47
C LEU A 237 0.23 6.03 -14.00
N ARG A 238 1.37 6.45 -14.51
CA ARG A 238 1.64 6.50 -15.95
C ARG A 238 1.46 5.15 -16.63
N LYS A 239 1.85 4.05 -15.96
CA LYS A 239 1.64 2.70 -16.47
C LYS A 239 0.19 2.23 -16.42
N SER A 240 -0.57 2.79 -15.50
CA SER A 240 -1.92 2.31 -15.19
C SER A 240 -3.00 3.04 -15.98
N THR A 241 -2.76 4.27 -16.45
CA THR A 241 -3.80 5.11 -17.07
C THR A 241 -3.23 6.06 -18.12
N GLU A 242 -4.09 6.45 -19.07
CA GLU A 242 -3.79 7.51 -20.05
C GLU A 242 -3.88 8.91 -19.41
N GLN A 243 -4.85 9.12 -18.50
CA GLN A 243 -5.11 10.42 -17.87
C GLN A 243 -5.28 10.29 -16.37
N VAL A 244 -4.62 11.16 -15.61
CA VAL A 244 -4.74 11.30 -14.15
C VAL A 244 -5.63 12.50 -13.82
N ILE A 245 -6.59 12.31 -12.92
CA ILE A 245 -7.43 13.38 -12.38
C ILE A 245 -7.07 13.57 -10.91
N LEU A 246 -6.75 14.80 -10.50
CA LEU A 246 -6.46 15.14 -9.11
C LEU A 246 -7.73 15.66 -8.43
N GLY A 247 -8.27 14.90 -7.49
CA GLY A 247 -9.48 15.23 -6.73
C GLY A 247 -9.17 15.38 -5.25
N PHE A 248 -8.40 16.41 -4.89
CA PHE A 248 -8.06 16.72 -3.50
C PHE A 248 -9.01 17.76 -2.90
N ASP A 249 -9.04 17.85 -1.58
CA ASP A 249 -9.85 18.83 -0.87
C ASP A 249 -9.43 20.27 -1.22
N ALA A 250 -10.37 21.18 -1.24
CA ALA A 250 -10.13 22.60 -1.62
C ALA A 250 -9.45 23.43 -0.52
N ASP A 251 -8.98 22.79 0.56
CA ASP A 251 -8.25 23.46 1.64
C ASP A 251 -6.78 23.75 1.27
N GLY A 252 -6.08 24.53 2.10
CA GLY A 252 -4.68 24.91 1.82
C GLY A 252 -3.70 23.75 1.75
N ALA A 253 -3.99 22.66 2.47
CA ALA A 253 -3.16 21.43 2.42
C ALA A 253 -3.38 20.68 1.11
N GLY A 254 -4.63 20.53 0.68
CA GLY A 254 -4.99 19.92 -0.58
C GLY A 254 -4.46 20.69 -1.78
N GLN A 255 -4.54 22.04 -1.79
CA GLN A 255 -3.94 22.87 -2.85
C GLN A 255 -2.42 22.67 -2.96
N THR A 256 -1.70 22.58 -1.82
CA THR A 256 -0.27 22.31 -1.81
C THR A 256 0.03 20.90 -2.35
N ALA A 257 -0.79 19.92 -2.00
CA ALA A 257 -0.67 18.56 -2.49
C ALA A 257 -0.93 18.46 -4.00
N VAL A 258 -1.92 19.20 -4.52
CA VAL A 258 -2.18 19.34 -5.98
C VAL A 258 -0.94 19.86 -6.69
N ALA A 259 -0.39 21.01 -6.27
CA ALA A 259 0.77 21.63 -6.92
C ALA A 259 1.95 20.67 -7.01
N ARG A 260 2.31 20.02 -5.89
CA ARG A 260 3.40 19.03 -5.86
C ARG A 260 3.12 17.81 -6.75
N SER A 261 1.89 17.32 -6.75
CA SER A 261 1.49 16.18 -7.58
C SER A 261 1.57 16.52 -9.07
N MET A 262 1.17 17.75 -9.44
CA MET A 262 1.29 18.24 -10.82
C MET A 262 2.73 18.26 -11.31
N GLU A 263 3.67 18.77 -10.50
CA GLU A 263 5.09 18.78 -10.85
C GLU A 263 5.63 17.38 -11.12
N ILE A 264 5.28 16.40 -10.27
CA ILE A 264 5.71 15.00 -10.43
C ILE A 264 5.11 14.38 -11.68
N LEU A 265 3.80 14.52 -11.87
CA LEU A 265 3.10 13.94 -13.02
C LEU A 265 3.57 14.56 -14.35
N GLN A 266 3.86 15.86 -14.35
CA GLN A 266 4.42 16.56 -15.53
C GLN A 266 5.80 16.02 -15.88
N LYS A 267 6.69 15.84 -14.89
CA LYS A 267 8.01 15.21 -15.10
C LYS A 267 7.91 13.80 -15.67
N MET A 268 6.85 13.05 -15.30
CA MET A 268 6.61 11.71 -15.81
C MET A 268 5.90 11.68 -17.17
N GLY A 269 5.51 12.83 -17.70
CA GLY A 269 4.78 12.93 -18.98
C GLY A 269 3.36 12.35 -18.90
N CYS A 270 2.70 12.46 -17.76
CA CYS A 270 1.30 12.06 -17.58
C CYS A 270 0.37 13.18 -18.09
N ASP A 271 -0.68 12.81 -18.84
CA ASP A 271 -1.82 13.72 -19.03
C ASP A 271 -2.59 13.85 -17.72
N MET A 272 -2.88 15.09 -17.28
CA MET A 272 -3.52 15.35 -16.00
C MET A 272 -4.56 16.45 -16.07
N ARG A 273 -5.54 16.33 -15.17
CA ARG A 273 -6.56 17.36 -14.89
C ARG A 273 -6.71 17.55 -13.38
N VAL A 274 -7.18 18.74 -13.00
CA VAL A 274 -7.54 19.10 -11.62
C VAL A 274 -9.03 19.36 -11.55
#